data_69cd950b951d97b358ea2617a959d833
#
_entry.id   69cd950b951d97b358ea2617a959d833
#
_cell.length_a   1.000
_cell.length_b   1.000
_cell.length_c   1.000
_cell.angle_alpha   90.00
_cell.angle_beta   90.00
_cell.angle_gamma   90.00
#
_symmetry.space_group_name_H-M   'P 1'
#
loop_
_entity.id
_entity.type
_entity.pdbx_description
1 polymer ?
#
loop_
_entity_poly.entity_id
_entity_poly.type
_entity_poly.pdbx_seq_one_letter_code
_entity_poly.pdbx_strand_id
1 'polypeptide(L)'
;MLDILHGGLSMKLSTFILRRLALSIVVLLGLSLLIFVISRVVPGDPVRLALGARAPQEVVDNISAEMHLDRSYPFQYIMWLKGVVQGDFGTSLYTRRPVSQDIRAFLPATLELAIYSGLLMTFFGILLGVLSVQNKNSWVDNIVRIISYLGVVTPAFIFAIIFVLLFGFYMDAFPISGRLSPGVTAPPFITGMITIDSLITGNFRAYFNALT
;
A
#
# COMPACT_ATOMS: atom_id res chain seq x y z
N MET A 1 44.82 -21.04 -15.34
CA MET A 1 43.71 -21.40 -14.46
C MET A 1 43.04 -20.17 -13.79
N LEU A 2 43.25 -18.95 -14.33
CA LEU A 2 42.72 -17.69 -13.82
C LEU A 2 41.75 -16.99 -14.80
N ASP A 3 41.56 -17.54 -16.02
CA ASP A 3 40.74 -16.91 -17.07
C ASP A 3 39.24 -17.33 -17.08
N ILE A 4 38.83 -18.20 -16.15
CA ILE A 4 37.43 -18.69 -16.11
C ILE A 4 36.54 -17.82 -15.24
N LEU A 5 37.08 -16.90 -14.46
CA LEU A 5 36.33 -16.04 -13.53
C LEU A 5 35.91 -14.67 -14.09
N HIS A 6 36.31 -14.30 -15.31
CA HIS A 6 35.96 -13.01 -15.93
C HIS A 6 34.90 -13.08 -17.02
N GLY A 7 34.27 -14.23 -17.23
CA GLY A 7 33.13 -14.41 -18.12
C GLY A 7 31.77 -14.00 -17.54
N GLY A 8 31.72 -13.27 -16.44
CA GLY A 8 30.49 -12.69 -15.90
C GLY A 8 30.00 -11.61 -16.85
N LEU A 9 28.98 -11.93 -17.68
CA LEU A 9 28.21 -11.05 -18.54
C LEU A 9 27.98 -9.71 -17.83
N SER A 10 28.79 -8.71 -18.13
CA SER A 10 28.48 -7.33 -17.79
C SER A 10 27.29 -6.87 -18.64
N MET A 11 26.10 -7.31 -18.24
CA MET A 11 24.88 -6.79 -18.86
C MET A 11 24.90 -5.27 -18.70
N LYS A 12 24.83 -4.55 -19.80
CA LYS A 12 24.70 -3.09 -19.76
C LYS A 12 23.53 -2.77 -18.83
N LEU A 13 23.69 -1.80 -17.95
CA LEU A 13 22.65 -1.39 -16.99
C LEU A 13 21.29 -1.18 -17.67
N SER A 14 21.30 -0.64 -18.89
CA SER A 14 20.11 -0.48 -19.73
C SER A 14 19.41 -1.82 -20.04
N THR A 15 20.17 -2.85 -20.41
CA THR A 15 19.60 -4.18 -20.71
C THR A 15 19.01 -4.83 -19.45
N PHE A 16 19.68 -4.65 -18.31
CA PHE A 16 19.16 -5.13 -17.02
C PHE A 16 17.85 -4.44 -16.66
N ILE A 17 17.79 -3.11 -16.77
CA ILE A 17 16.58 -2.33 -16.48
C ILE A 17 15.44 -2.70 -17.43
N LEU A 18 15.69 -2.76 -18.74
CA LEU A 18 14.68 -3.14 -19.73
C LEU A 18 14.12 -4.54 -19.48
N ARG A 19 14.98 -5.52 -19.19
CA ARG A 19 14.54 -6.86 -18.83
C ARG A 19 13.65 -6.87 -17.57
N ARG A 20 14.04 -6.10 -16.55
CA ARG A 20 13.22 -5.98 -15.33
C ARG A 20 11.88 -5.34 -15.59
N LEU A 21 11.85 -4.26 -16.36
CA LEU A 21 10.59 -3.60 -16.75
C LEU A 21 9.69 -4.53 -17.55
N ALA A 22 10.24 -5.25 -18.52
CA ALA A 22 9.46 -6.22 -19.31
C ALA A 22 8.87 -7.34 -18.42
N LEU A 23 9.68 -7.90 -17.51
CA LEU A 23 9.20 -8.90 -16.57
C LEU A 23 8.14 -8.33 -15.61
N SER A 24 8.30 -7.09 -15.15
CA SER A 24 7.30 -6.43 -14.30
C SER A 24 5.96 -6.27 -15.01
N ILE A 25 5.97 -5.90 -16.30
CA ILE A 25 4.75 -5.82 -17.11
C ILE A 25 4.05 -7.19 -17.20
N VAL A 26 4.81 -8.26 -17.46
CA VAL A 26 4.26 -9.63 -17.53
C VAL A 26 3.65 -10.03 -16.18
N VAL A 27 4.33 -9.75 -15.07
CA VAL A 27 3.81 -10.04 -13.72
C VAL A 27 2.56 -9.22 -13.43
N LEU A 28 2.54 -7.93 -13.76
CA LEU A 28 1.37 -7.07 -13.56
C LEU A 28 0.18 -7.52 -14.40
N LEU A 29 0.38 -7.92 -15.66
CA LEU A 29 -0.67 -8.48 -16.51
C LEU A 29 -1.20 -9.81 -15.95
N GLY A 30 -0.31 -10.70 -15.52
CA GLY A 30 -0.70 -11.95 -14.87
C GLY A 30 -1.50 -11.74 -13.60
N LEU A 31 -1.05 -10.82 -12.74
CA LEU A 31 -1.75 -10.46 -11.50
C LEU A 31 -3.10 -9.81 -11.79
N SER A 32 -3.16 -8.87 -12.73
CA SER A 32 -4.42 -8.22 -13.11
C SER A 32 -5.44 -9.20 -13.68
N LEU A 33 -5.00 -10.14 -14.51
CA LEU A 33 -5.85 -11.20 -15.03
C LEU A 33 -6.36 -12.12 -13.90
N LEU A 34 -5.50 -12.51 -12.97
CA LEU A 34 -5.86 -13.33 -11.82
C LEU A 34 -6.91 -12.64 -10.95
N ILE A 35 -6.69 -11.37 -10.60
CA ILE A 35 -7.65 -10.58 -9.80
C ILE A 35 -8.96 -10.42 -10.59
N PHE A 36 -8.90 -10.14 -11.88
CA PHE A 36 -10.08 -10.04 -12.74
C PHE A 36 -10.89 -11.34 -12.72
N VAL A 37 -10.24 -12.48 -12.93
CA VAL A 37 -10.91 -13.80 -12.91
C VAL A 37 -11.55 -14.06 -11.56
N ILE A 38 -10.80 -13.86 -10.45
CA ILE A 38 -11.34 -14.05 -9.09
C ILE A 38 -12.58 -13.16 -8.89
N SER A 39 -12.52 -11.89 -9.27
CA SER A 39 -13.63 -10.94 -9.09
C SER A 39 -14.87 -11.28 -9.92
N ARG A 40 -14.74 -12.10 -10.97
CA ARG A 40 -15.84 -12.48 -11.88
C ARG A 40 -16.35 -13.92 -11.67
N VAL A 41 -15.51 -14.80 -11.14
CA VAL A 41 -15.85 -16.22 -10.88
C VAL A 41 -16.58 -16.36 -9.54
N VAL A 42 -16.37 -15.44 -8.58
CA VAL A 42 -17.14 -15.47 -7.34
C VAL A 42 -18.63 -15.37 -7.65
N PRO A 43 -19.45 -16.39 -7.23
CA PRO A 43 -20.87 -16.40 -7.51
C PRO A 43 -21.56 -15.21 -6.88
N GLY A 44 -22.32 -14.47 -7.69
CA GLY A 44 -23.09 -13.29 -7.30
C GLY A 44 -23.01 -12.21 -8.37
N ASP A 45 -24.04 -11.38 -8.44
CA ASP A 45 -24.03 -10.17 -9.23
C ASP A 45 -23.24 -9.09 -8.47
N PRO A 46 -22.06 -8.68 -8.96
CA PRO A 46 -21.22 -7.70 -8.26
C PRO A 46 -21.95 -6.36 -8.07
N VAL A 47 -22.84 -6.00 -8.98
CA VAL A 47 -23.63 -4.78 -8.90
C VAL A 47 -24.66 -4.90 -7.78
N ARG A 48 -25.35 -6.03 -7.67
CA ARG A 48 -26.29 -6.28 -6.56
C ARG A 48 -25.60 -6.40 -5.21
N LEU A 49 -24.42 -7.00 -5.17
CA LEU A 49 -23.63 -7.06 -3.92
C LEU A 49 -23.26 -5.67 -3.43
N ALA A 50 -22.96 -4.74 -4.33
CA ALA A 50 -22.57 -3.37 -3.96
C ALA A 50 -23.77 -2.44 -3.70
N LEU A 51 -24.86 -2.59 -4.45
CA LEU A 51 -26.07 -1.75 -4.30
C LEU A 51 -27.05 -2.26 -3.25
N GLY A 52 -26.92 -3.54 -2.89
CA GLY A 52 -27.87 -4.24 -2.03
C GLY A 52 -28.95 -5.00 -2.81
N ALA A 53 -29.49 -6.04 -2.16
CA ALA A 53 -30.46 -6.94 -2.79
C ALA A 53 -31.77 -6.27 -3.25
N ARG A 54 -32.10 -5.10 -2.70
CA ARG A 54 -33.32 -4.32 -3.02
C ARG A 54 -33.12 -3.24 -4.09
N ALA A 55 -31.94 -3.17 -4.71
CA ALA A 55 -31.70 -2.19 -5.77
C ALA A 55 -32.69 -2.38 -6.95
N PRO A 56 -33.28 -1.28 -7.50
CA PRO A 56 -34.13 -1.36 -8.66
C PRO A 56 -33.42 -2.06 -9.84
N GLN A 57 -34.13 -2.94 -10.56
CA GLN A 57 -33.55 -3.71 -11.65
C GLN A 57 -32.93 -2.82 -12.73
N GLU A 58 -33.63 -1.73 -13.09
CA GLU A 58 -33.17 -0.77 -14.07
C GLU A 58 -31.78 -0.17 -13.73
N VAL A 59 -31.53 0.12 -12.44
CA VAL A 59 -30.23 0.65 -11.99
C VAL A 59 -29.15 -0.41 -12.08
N VAL A 60 -29.48 -1.67 -11.74
CA VAL A 60 -28.58 -2.81 -11.86
C VAL A 60 -28.20 -3.04 -13.33
N ASP A 61 -29.18 -3.03 -14.23
CA ASP A 61 -28.98 -3.27 -15.65
C ASP A 61 -28.12 -2.14 -16.30
N ASN A 62 -28.38 -0.90 -15.93
CA ASN A 62 -27.61 0.25 -16.43
C ASN A 62 -26.13 0.16 -16.01
N ILE A 63 -25.86 -0.11 -14.73
CA ILE A 63 -24.48 -0.26 -14.23
C ILE A 63 -23.82 -1.51 -14.82
N SER A 64 -24.56 -2.60 -14.98
CA SER A 64 -24.05 -3.82 -15.60
C SER A 64 -23.64 -3.60 -17.06
N ALA A 65 -24.44 -2.84 -17.80
CA ALA A 65 -24.13 -2.47 -19.18
C ALA A 65 -22.90 -1.52 -19.25
N GLU A 66 -22.82 -0.53 -18.37
CA GLU A 66 -21.68 0.40 -18.27
C GLU A 66 -20.38 -0.35 -17.96
N MET A 67 -20.45 -1.38 -17.10
CA MET A 67 -19.32 -2.24 -16.75
C MET A 67 -19.09 -3.39 -17.72
N HIS A 68 -19.83 -3.45 -18.82
CA HIS A 68 -19.78 -4.52 -19.84
C HIS A 68 -20.00 -5.93 -19.28
N LEU A 69 -20.78 -6.08 -18.19
CA LEU A 69 -20.99 -7.39 -17.54
C LEU A 69 -21.83 -8.34 -18.38
N ASP A 70 -22.55 -7.83 -19.39
CA ASP A 70 -23.33 -8.54 -20.38
C ASP A 70 -22.45 -9.21 -21.47
N ARG A 71 -21.16 -8.87 -21.54
CA ARG A 71 -20.22 -9.36 -22.55
C ARG A 71 -19.40 -10.55 -22.04
N SER A 72 -18.71 -11.23 -22.96
CA SER A 72 -17.81 -12.34 -22.61
C SER A 72 -16.64 -11.86 -21.74
N TYR A 73 -16.16 -12.69 -20.82
CA TYR A 73 -15.05 -12.34 -19.91
C TYR A 73 -13.78 -11.83 -20.60
N PRO A 74 -13.32 -12.42 -21.74
CA PRO A 74 -12.16 -11.86 -22.44
C PRO A 74 -12.41 -10.44 -22.94
N PHE A 75 -13.62 -10.14 -23.43
CA PHE A 75 -13.97 -8.80 -23.88
C PHE A 75 -13.97 -7.81 -22.71
N GLN A 76 -14.58 -8.17 -21.58
CA GLN A 76 -14.59 -7.35 -20.37
C GLN A 76 -13.16 -7.02 -19.92
N TYR A 77 -12.27 -8.02 -19.90
CA TYR A 77 -10.87 -7.82 -19.49
C TYR A 77 -10.13 -6.87 -20.45
N ILE A 78 -10.27 -7.04 -21.75
CA ILE A 78 -9.62 -6.16 -22.75
C ILE A 78 -10.13 -4.73 -22.63
N MET A 79 -11.44 -4.53 -22.48
CA MET A 79 -12.03 -3.20 -22.35
C MET A 79 -11.57 -2.52 -21.05
N TRP A 80 -11.55 -3.25 -19.94
CA TRP A 80 -11.03 -2.76 -18.68
C TRP A 80 -9.53 -2.40 -18.79
N LEU A 81 -8.71 -3.27 -19.39
CA LEU A 81 -7.28 -3.01 -19.56
C LEU A 81 -7.02 -1.79 -20.45
N LYS A 82 -7.82 -1.62 -21.51
CA LYS A 82 -7.78 -0.43 -22.35
C LYS A 82 -8.08 0.84 -21.57
N GLY A 83 -9.09 0.82 -20.71
CA GLY A 83 -9.40 1.93 -19.79
C GLY A 83 -8.23 2.24 -18.88
N VAL A 84 -7.64 1.23 -18.23
CA VAL A 84 -6.48 1.40 -17.34
C VAL A 84 -5.30 2.06 -18.05
N VAL A 85 -4.99 1.66 -19.29
CA VAL A 85 -3.90 2.28 -20.08
C VAL A 85 -4.20 3.74 -20.42
N GLN A 86 -5.47 4.11 -20.52
CA GLN A 86 -5.93 5.49 -20.75
C GLN A 86 -6.07 6.31 -19.44
N GLY A 87 -5.81 5.70 -18.28
CA GLY A 87 -5.97 6.35 -16.97
C GLY A 87 -7.37 6.27 -16.40
N ASP A 88 -8.27 5.57 -17.07
CA ASP A 88 -9.60 5.27 -16.55
C ASP A 88 -9.59 3.93 -15.82
N PHE A 89 -9.62 3.99 -14.51
CA PHE A 89 -9.68 2.81 -13.62
C PHE A 89 -11.12 2.38 -13.31
N GLY A 90 -12.11 3.03 -13.91
CA GLY A 90 -13.51 2.78 -13.66
C GLY A 90 -14.01 3.41 -12.36
N THR A 91 -15.24 3.06 -12.01
CA THR A 91 -15.93 3.54 -10.81
C THR A 91 -15.94 2.45 -9.74
N SER A 92 -15.57 2.82 -8.52
CA SER A 92 -15.64 1.94 -7.36
C SER A 92 -17.10 1.66 -6.98
N LEU A 93 -17.48 0.40 -6.95
CA LEU A 93 -18.81 0.00 -6.49
C LEU A 93 -19.01 0.27 -4.99
N TYR A 94 -17.96 0.31 -4.22
CA TYR A 94 -18.00 0.56 -2.77
C TYR A 94 -18.14 2.06 -2.46
N THR A 95 -17.26 2.90 -3.00
CA THR A 95 -17.24 4.36 -2.72
C THR A 95 -18.13 5.14 -3.67
N ARG A 96 -18.57 4.55 -4.78
CA ARG A 96 -19.34 5.19 -5.87
C ARG A 96 -18.65 6.40 -6.47
N ARG A 97 -17.32 6.40 -6.44
CA ARG A 97 -16.46 7.45 -7.01
C ARG A 97 -15.49 6.83 -8.01
N PRO A 98 -14.93 7.61 -8.94
CA PRO A 98 -13.83 7.16 -9.78
C PRO A 98 -12.69 6.59 -8.93
N VAL A 99 -12.19 5.40 -9.28
CA VAL A 99 -11.09 4.73 -8.57
C VAL A 99 -9.82 5.61 -8.54
N SER A 100 -9.60 6.41 -9.59
CA SER A 100 -8.50 7.39 -9.63
C SER A 100 -8.57 8.42 -8.50
N GLN A 101 -9.77 8.83 -8.08
CA GLN A 101 -9.95 9.73 -6.94
C GLN A 101 -9.64 9.03 -5.62
N ASP A 102 -10.06 7.77 -5.47
CA ASP A 102 -9.75 6.98 -4.27
C ASP A 102 -8.24 6.75 -4.16
N ILE A 103 -7.57 6.38 -5.25
CA ILE A 103 -6.11 6.25 -5.28
C ILE A 103 -5.45 7.57 -4.86
N ARG A 104 -5.86 8.69 -5.44
CA ARG A 104 -5.30 10.01 -5.11
C ARG A 104 -5.55 10.41 -3.66
N ALA A 105 -6.65 10.00 -3.07
CA ALA A 105 -7.00 10.32 -1.68
C ALA A 105 -6.23 9.45 -0.67
N PHE A 106 -6.05 8.14 -0.94
CA PHE A 106 -5.55 7.19 0.04
C PHE A 106 -4.10 6.77 -0.17
N LEU A 107 -3.64 6.68 -1.43
CA LEU A 107 -2.28 6.23 -1.73
C LEU A 107 -1.18 7.10 -1.08
N PRO A 108 -1.27 8.45 -1.09
CA PRO A 108 -0.24 9.28 -0.45
C PRO A 108 -0.10 9.01 1.04
N ALA A 109 -1.20 8.81 1.75
CA ALA A 109 -1.18 8.48 3.18
C ALA A 109 -0.50 7.13 3.45
N THR A 110 -0.78 6.14 2.60
CA THR A 110 -0.15 4.81 2.71
C THR A 110 1.34 4.88 2.41
N LEU A 111 1.74 5.65 1.38
CA LEU A 111 3.15 5.84 1.04
C LEU A 111 3.89 6.60 2.15
N GLU A 112 3.28 7.64 2.72
CA GLU A 112 3.84 8.39 3.83
C GLU A 112 4.12 7.47 5.03
N LEU A 113 3.14 6.69 5.45
CA LEU A 113 3.31 5.70 6.51
C LEU A 113 4.38 4.66 6.17
N ALA A 114 4.39 4.14 4.94
CA ALA A 114 5.37 3.15 4.49
C ALA A 114 6.81 3.69 4.50
N ILE A 115 7.00 4.95 4.12
CA ILE A 115 8.32 5.59 4.13
C ILE A 115 8.81 5.75 5.58
N TYR A 116 8.01 6.35 6.47
CA TYR A 116 8.42 6.56 7.86
C TYR A 116 8.62 5.26 8.62
N SER A 117 7.71 4.29 8.47
CA SER A 117 7.87 2.98 9.11
C SER A 117 9.07 2.22 8.55
N GLY A 118 9.33 2.30 7.24
CA GLY A 118 10.51 1.71 6.60
C GLY A 118 11.83 2.31 7.09
N LEU A 119 11.88 3.63 7.26
CA LEU A 119 13.05 4.32 7.83
C LEU A 119 13.30 3.90 9.28
N LEU A 120 12.24 3.87 10.11
CA LEU A 120 12.34 3.43 11.51
C LEU A 120 12.76 1.96 11.59
N MET A 121 12.15 1.09 10.77
CA MET A 121 12.50 -0.32 10.71
C MET A 121 13.97 -0.53 10.34
N THR A 122 14.48 0.21 9.35
CA THR A 122 15.87 0.12 8.92
C THR A 122 16.80 0.61 10.02
N PHE A 123 16.50 1.77 10.62
CA PHE A 123 17.30 2.34 11.69
C PHE A 123 17.39 1.41 12.90
N PHE A 124 16.26 0.97 13.44
CA PHE A 124 16.24 0.08 14.60
C PHE A 124 16.76 -1.31 14.27
N GLY A 125 16.50 -1.84 13.08
CA GLY A 125 17.02 -3.13 12.62
C GLY A 125 18.55 -3.16 12.58
N ILE A 126 19.16 -2.13 12.00
CA ILE A 126 20.63 -1.99 11.97
C ILE A 126 21.18 -1.80 13.40
N LEU A 127 20.58 -0.88 14.16
CA LEU A 127 21.02 -0.58 15.52
C LEU A 127 21.00 -1.84 16.43
N LEU A 128 19.86 -2.53 16.46
CA LEU A 128 19.71 -3.73 17.27
C LEU A 128 20.60 -4.87 16.77
N GLY A 129 20.76 -5.03 15.44
CA GLY A 129 21.66 -6.00 14.86
C GLY A 129 23.13 -5.78 15.25
N VAL A 130 23.61 -4.52 15.18
CA VAL A 130 24.96 -4.14 15.60
C VAL A 130 25.15 -4.36 17.11
N LEU A 131 24.19 -3.94 17.93
CA LEU A 131 24.25 -4.15 19.38
C LEU A 131 24.29 -5.63 19.77
N SER A 132 23.53 -6.48 19.09
CA SER A 132 23.54 -7.93 19.28
C SER A 132 24.92 -8.53 18.96
N VAL A 133 25.52 -8.15 17.82
CA VAL A 133 26.83 -8.67 17.40
C VAL A 133 27.94 -8.19 18.33
N GLN A 134 27.94 -6.91 18.73
CA GLN A 134 28.96 -6.35 19.65
C GLN A 134 28.89 -6.97 21.04
N ASN A 135 27.71 -7.37 21.48
CA ASN A 135 27.48 -7.96 22.80
C ASN A 135 27.12 -9.46 22.71
N LYS A 136 27.72 -10.19 21.78
CA LYS A 136 27.44 -11.60 21.53
C LYS A 136 27.47 -12.44 22.82
N ASN A 137 26.47 -13.28 23.00
CA ASN A 137 26.28 -14.13 24.18
C ASN A 137 26.07 -13.40 25.51
N SER A 138 25.82 -12.08 25.49
CA SER A 138 25.44 -11.31 26.67
C SER A 138 23.92 -11.27 26.87
N TRP A 139 23.49 -10.68 28.00
CA TRP A 139 22.05 -10.43 28.23
C TRP A 139 21.44 -9.48 27.19
N VAL A 140 22.23 -8.54 26.65
CA VAL A 140 21.77 -7.63 25.57
C VAL A 140 21.42 -8.40 24.30
N ASP A 141 22.32 -9.30 23.87
CA ASP A 141 22.08 -10.17 22.72
C ASP A 141 20.83 -11.05 22.93
N ASN A 142 20.67 -11.61 24.13
CA ASN A 142 19.48 -12.40 24.45
C ASN A 142 18.17 -11.60 24.39
N ILE A 143 18.16 -10.36 24.90
CA ILE A 143 16.97 -9.49 24.80
C ILE A 143 16.64 -9.17 23.35
N VAL A 144 17.64 -8.78 22.54
CA VAL A 144 17.42 -8.48 21.10
C VAL A 144 16.84 -9.70 20.39
N ARG A 145 17.34 -10.91 20.69
CA ARG A 145 16.80 -12.16 20.12
C ARG A 145 15.34 -12.40 20.53
N ILE A 146 15.03 -12.23 21.82
CA ILE A 146 13.65 -12.41 22.32
C ILE A 146 12.70 -11.43 21.62
N ILE A 147 13.07 -10.13 21.54
CA ILE A 147 12.26 -9.11 20.84
C ILE A 147 12.08 -9.50 19.36
N SER A 148 13.15 -9.95 18.70
CA SER A 148 13.09 -10.38 17.30
C SER A 148 12.17 -11.58 17.10
N TYR A 149 12.25 -12.59 17.96
CA TYR A 149 11.36 -13.76 17.90
C TYR A 149 9.91 -13.38 18.15
N LEU A 150 9.63 -12.54 19.17
CA LEU A 150 8.28 -12.03 19.42
C LEU A 150 7.75 -11.28 18.19
N GLY A 151 8.59 -10.44 17.55
CA GLY A 151 8.21 -9.69 16.36
C GLY A 151 7.89 -10.57 15.15
N VAL A 152 8.57 -11.71 15.00
CA VAL A 152 8.32 -12.64 13.88
C VAL A 152 7.11 -13.55 14.15
N VAL A 153 6.94 -14.00 15.37
CA VAL A 153 5.87 -14.97 15.72
C VAL A 153 4.52 -14.28 15.91
N THR A 154 4.51 -13.03 16.41
CA THR A 154 3.27 -12.33 16.70
C THR A 154 2.72 -11.65 15.43
N PRO A 155 1.45 -11.90 15.07
CA PRO A 155 0.82 -11.19 13.95
C PRO A 155 0.86 -9.66 14.14
N ALA A 156 1.20 -8.93 13.08
CA ALA A 156 1.39 -7.47 13.13
C ALA A 156 0.18 -6.69 13.68
N PHE A 157 -1.04 -7.16 13.43
CA PHE A 157 -2.25 -6.50 13.93
C PHE A 157 -2.36 -6.53 15.46
N ILE A 158 -1.78 -7.56 16.13
CA ILE A 158 -1.76 -7.65 17.59
C ILE A 158 -0.88 -6.54 18.17
N PHE A 159 0.31 -6.33 17.59
CA PHE A 159 1.15 -5.20 17.98
C PHE A 159 0.46 -3.85 17.73
N ALA A 160 -0.22 -3.70 16.57
CA ALA A 160 -0.95 -2.47 16.28
C ALA A 160 -2.01 -2.18 17.34
N ILE A 161 -2.81 -3.19 17.74
CA ILE A 161 -3.82 -3.03 18.79
C ILE A 161 -3.17 -2.68 20.15
N ILE A 162 -2.10 -3.41 20.53
CA ILE A 162 -1.40 -3.15 21.80
C ILE A 162 -0.84 -1.72 21.81
N PHE A 163 -0.23 -1.26 20.73
CA PHE A 163 0.35 0.09 20.66
C PHE A 163 -0.72 1.18 20.68
N VAL A 164 -1.83 1.01 19.98
CA VAL A 164 -2.97 1.94 20.04
C VAL A 164 -3.54 2.01 21.46
N LEU A 165 -3.73 0.88 22.13
CA LEU A 165 -4.21 0.86 23.50
C LEU A 165 -3.20 1.49 24.48
N LEU A 166 -1.93 1.12 24.38
CA LEU A 166 -0.91 1.58 25.31
C LEU A 166 -0.62 3.07 25.13
N PHE A 167 -0.28 3.48 23.92
CA PHE A 167 0.18 4.84 23.63
C PHE A 167 -0.95 5.81 23.35
N GLY A 168 -2.04 5.34 22.73
CA GLY A 168 -3.18 6.19 22.39
C GLY A 168 -4.20 6.30 23.53
N PHE A 169 -4.53 5.19 24.20
CA PHE A 169 -5.60 5.18 25.18
C PHE A 169 -5.10 5.34 26.64
N TYR A 170 -4.07 4.57 27.07
CA TYR A 170 -3.59 4.63 28.45
C TYR A 170 -2.62 5.76 28.71
N MET A 171 -1.72 6.05 27.77
CA MET A 171 -0.70 7.10 27.93
C MET A 171 -1.12 8.44 27.34
N ASP A 172 -2.16 8.48 26.50
CA ASP A 172 -2.60 9.67 25.75
C ASP A 172 -1.44 10.39 25.02
N ALA A 173 -0.45 9.60 24.57
CA ALA A 173 0.76 10.13 23.97
C ALA A 173 0.62 10.37 22.47
N PHE A 174 -0.24 9.61 21.80
CA PHE A 174 -0.48 9.69 20.35
C PHE A 174 -1.99 9.64 20.04
N PRO A 175 -2.44 10.33 18.97
CA PRO A 175 -3.84 10.27 18.56
C PRO A 175 -4.22 8.85 18.12
N ILE A 176 -5.42 8.41 18.49
CA ILE A 176 -5.94 7.07 18.15
C ILE A 176 -6.30 6.96 16.67
N SER A 177 -6.64 8.07 16.02
CA SER A 177 -7.10 8.11 14.64
C SER A 177 -6.87 9.47 13.99
N GLY A 178 -6.88 9.48 12.66
CA GLY A 178 -6.67 10.69 11.86
C GLY A 178 -5.21 10.86 11.45
N ARG A 179 -4.99 11.87 10.60
CA ARG A 179 -3.65 12.25 10.14
C ARG A 179 -3.17 13.56 10.75
N LEU A 180 -4.10 14.33 11.32
CA LEU A 180 -3.87 15.57 12.06
C LEU A 180 -4.85 15.66 13.21
N SER A 181 -4.42 16.24 14.31
CA SER A 181 -5.28 16.51 15.48
C SER A 181 -6.34 17.56 15.15
N PRO A 182 -7.51 17.53 15.82
CA PRO A 182 -8.52 18.56 15.68
C PRO A 182 -7.95 19.97 15.90
N GLY A 183 -8.29 20.91 15.02
CA GLY A 183 -7.84 22.30 15.10
C GLY A 183 -6.46 22.57 14.47
N VAL A 184 -5.81 21.59 13.87
CA VAL A 184 -4.61 21.81 13.06
C VAL A 184 -5.01 21.94 11.60
N THR A 185 -4.66 23.08 10.99
CA THR A 185 -4.95 23.34 9.58
C THR A 185 -4.05 22.50 8.69
N ALA A 186 -4.67 21.69 7.82
CA ALA A 186 -3.93 20.89 6.85
C ALA A 186 -3.18 21.80 5.83
N PRO A 187 -2.00 21.38 5.35
CA PRO A 187 -1.33 22.09 4.27
C PRO A 187 -2.12 21.97 2.96
N PRO A 188 -1.89 22.86 1.97
CA PRO A 188 -2.40 22.70 0.62
C PRO A 188 -2.01 21.34 0.04
N PHE A 189 -2.91 20.72 -0.73
CA PHE A 189 -2.68 19.44 -1.35
C PHE A 189 -1.70 19.58 -2.54
N ILE A 190 -0.45 19.16 -2.38
CA ILE A 190 0.60 19.16 -3.41
C ILE A 190 0.91 17.72 -3.82
N THR A 191 1.42 16.93 -2.88
CA THR A 191 1.71 15.51 -3.05
C THR A 191 0.63 14.62 -2.42
N GLY A 192 -0.13 15.15 -1.47
CA GLY A 192 -1.08 14.45 -0.62
C GLY A 192 -0.44 13.77 0.59
N MET A 193 0.89 13.85 0.73
CA MET A 193 1.61 13.47 1.94
C MET A 193 1.70 14.69 2.87
N ILE A 194 1.02 14.62 4.02
CA ILE A 194 0.91 15.80 4.92
C ILE A 194 2.27 16.30 5.38
N THR A 195 3.18 15.41 5.71
CA THR A 195 4.53 15.79 6.16
C THR A 195 5.32 16.49 5.06
N ILE A 196 5.29 15.98 3.82
CA ILE A 196 5.98 16.58 2.69
C ILE A 196 5.34 17.91 2.32
N ASP A 197 4.00 17.94 2.19
CA ASP A 197 3.25 19.16 1.84
C ASP A 197 3.45 20.24 2.91
N SER A 198 3.51 19.85 4.19
CA SER A 198 3.79 20.77 5.30
C SER A 198 5.20 21.36 5.25
N LEU A 199 6.21 20.56 4.88
CA LEU A 199 7.58 21.06 4.69
C LEU A 199 7.68 22.03 3.52
N ILE A 200 7.06 21.71 2.38
CA ILE A 200 7.07 22.57 1.18
C ILE A 200 6.39 23.91 1.45
N THR A 201 5.31 23.89 2.24
CA THR A 201 4.51 25.09 2.53
C THR A 201 4.96 25.85 3.79
N GLY A 202 5.96 25.34 4.51
CA GLY A 202 6.44 25.94 5.75
C GLY A 202 5.45 25.81 6.93
N ASN A 203 4.46 24.91 6.85
CA ASN A 203 3.52 24.67 7.93
C ASN A 203 4.09 23.68 8.97
N PHE A 204 5.07 24.14 9.74
CA PHE A 204 5.75 23.30 10.74
C PHE A 204 4.80 22.76 11.81
N ARG A 205 3.69 23.47 12.12
CA ARG A 205 2.70 22.98 13.07
C ARG A 205 2.03 21.71 12.57
N ALA A 206 1.62 21.68 11.30
CA ALA A 206 1.04 20.48 10.70
C ALA A 206 2.10 19.37 10.54
N TYR A 207 3.35 19.72 10.21
CA TYR A 207 4.44 18.76 10.09
C TYR A 207 4.68 17.96 11.38
N PHE A 208 4.92 18.67 12.51
CA PHE A 208 5.16 17.99 13.78
C PHE A 208 3.93 17.25 14.29
N ASN A 209 2.73 17.79 14.04
CA ASN A 209 1.50 17.12 14.43
C ASN A 209 1.22 15.84 13.62
N ALA A 210 1.64 15.79 12.36
CA ALA A 210 1.49 14.59 11.53
C ALA A 210 2.49 13.48 11.87
N LEU A 211 3.57 13.79 12.61
CA LEU A 211 4.56 12.82 13.07
C LEU A 211 4.22 12.24 14.46
N THR A 212 3.28 12.81 15.18
CA THR A 212 2.76 12.32 16.47
C THR A 212 1.44 11.62 16.32
#